data_3eef8a6b7616863e14b29dea099c4747
#
_entry.id   3eef8a6b7616863e14b29dea099c4747
#
_cell.length_a   1.000
_cell.length_b   1.000
_cell.length_c   1.000
_cell.angle_alpha   90.00
_cell.angle_beta   90.00
_cell.angle_gamma   90.00
#
_symmetry.space_group_name_H-M   'P 1'
#
loop_
_entity.id
_entity.type
_entity.pdbx_description
1 polymer ?
#
loop_
_entity_poly.entity_id
_entity_poly.type
_entity_poly.pdbx_seq_one_letter_code
_entity_poly.pdbx_strand_id
1 'polypeptide(L)'
;MKILIAVGSKEYSGPTLRVGMKVSHAFKASTTIVDVGEKVSSFNTKVVGLAQDRMESWNFNRPGVEVLEWAFEFLAEKKFIEPKTIEAGFPKNTLVDTGGNRSEVYLKGTVSDEVSLILRNGEIISELRDEVQSHQYDVTIIGGSKKRRMAHDLIQYIDILHYIHQCHL
;
A
#
# COMPACT_ATOMS: atom_id res chain seq x y z
N MET A 1 6.12 6.28 -16.32
CA MET A 1 4.75 6.02 -15.83
C MET A 1 4.83 5.48 -14.43
N LYS A 2 4.03 6.02 -13.50
CA LYS A 2 3.92 5.56 -12.11
C LYS A 2 2.50 5.06 -11.83
N ILE A 3 2.36 3.90 -11.26
CA ILE A 3 1.07 3.28 -10.95
C ILE A 3 0.95 3.06 -9.44
N LEU A 4 -0.15 3.53 -8.85
CA LEU A 4 -0.53 3.23 -7.48
C LEU A 4 -1.58 2.11 -7.47
N ILE A 5 -1.38 1.10 -6.62
CA ILE A 5 -2.33 0.01 -6.39
C ILE A 5 -2.71 0.01 -4.92
N ALA A 6 -3.96 0.36 -4.61
CA ALA A 6 -4.45 0.33 -3.24
C ALA A 6 -4.93 -1.08 -2.87
N VAL A 7 -4.42 -1.60 -1.77
CA VAL A 7 -4.81 -2.86 -1.17
C VAL A 7 -5.36 -2.58 0.24
N GLY A 8 -6.19 -3.45 0.79
CA GLY A 8 -6.78 -3.22 2.12
C GLY A 8 -7.00 -4.51 2.90
N SER A 9 -6.95 -5.66 2.25
CA SER A 9 -7.02 -6.96 2.92
C SER A 9 -6.58 -8.08 1.99
N LYS A 10 -6.07 -9.15 2.57
CA LYS A 10 -5.69 -10.38 1.85
C LYS A 10 -6.87 -10.98 1.09
N GLU A 11 -8.08 -10.89 1.68
CA GLU A 11 -9.27 -11.57 1.18
C GLU A 11 -9.84 -10.94 -0.09
N TYR A 12 -9.77 -9.60 -0.21
CA TYR A 12 -10.44 -8.87 -1.29
C TYR A 12 -9.48 -8.23 -2.29
N SER A 13 -8.22 -8.03 -1.94
CA SER A 13 -7.27 -7.27 -2.76
C SER A 13 -6.54 -8.11 -3.82
N GLY A 14 -6.62 -9.44 -3.77
CA GLY A 14 -5.93 -10.32 -4.73
C GLY A 14 -6.23 -10.03 -6.19
N PRO A 15 -7.51 -9.88 -6.61
CA PRO A 15 -7.85 -9.51 -7.98
C PRO A 15 -7.31 -8.14 -8.38
N THR A 16 -7.38 -7.15 -7.49
CA THR A 16 -6.89 -5.78 -7.70
C THR A 16 -5.38 -5.79 -7.93
N LEU A 17 -4.65 -6.44 -7.05
CA LEU A 17 -3.20 -6.56 -7.14
C LEU A 17 -2.78 -7.29 -8.43
N ARG A 18 -3.48 -8.37 -8.80
CA ARG A 18 -3.23 -9.11 -10.04
C ARG A 18 -3.41 -8.27 -11.28
N VAL A 19 -4.51 -7.53 -11.37
CA VAL A 19 -4.81 -6.67 -12.52
C VAL A 19 -3.82 -5.51 -12.55
N GLY A 20 -3.58 -4.86 -11.41
CA GLY A 20 -2.64 -3.75 -11.29
C GLY A 20 -1.24 -4.12 -11.74
N MET A 21 -0.73 -5.26 -11.28
CA MET A 21 0.60 -5.72 -11.69
C MET A 21 0.68 -6.09 -13.18
N LYS A 22 -0.37 -6.65 -13.77
CA LYS A 22 -0.40 -6.91 -15.21
C LYS A 22 -0.38 -5.61 -16.03
N VAL A 23 -1.12 -4.61 -15.60
CA VAL A 23 -1.11 -3.27 -16.22
C VAL A 23 0.28 -2.66 -16.09
N SER A 24 0.84 -2.69 -14.89
CA SER A 24 2.19 -2.19 -14.61
C SER A 24 3.25 -2.85 -15.50
N HIS A 25 3.22 -4.16 -15.65
CA HIS A 25 4.11 -4.91 -16.52
C HIS A 25 3.95 -4.52 -18.00
N ALA A 26 2.72 -4.38 -18.48
CA ALA A 26 2.44 -4.02 -19.87
C ALA A 26 3.04 -2.65 -20.25
N PHE A 27 3.04 -1.72 -19.30
CA PHE A 27 3.58 -0.37 -19.49
C PHE A 27 5.01 -0.19 -18.96
N LYS A 28 5.63 -1.22 -18.39
CA LYS A 28 6.94 -1.15 -17.72
C LYS A 28 6.99 -0.01 -16.68
N ALA A 29 5.89 0.15 -15.94
CA ALA A 29 5.69 1.26 -15.02
C ALA A 29 6.33 0.99 -13.66
N SER A 30 6.85 2.04 -13.01
CA SER A 30 7.15 1.99 -11.58
C SER A 30 5.84 1.78 -10.80
N THR A 31 5.85 0.86 -9.86
CA THR A 31 4.63 0.43 -9.17
C THR A 31 4.74 0.65 -7.68
N THR A 32 3.74 1.30 -7.13
CA THR A 32 3.58 1.47 -5.68
C THR A 32 2.34 0.70 -5.23
N ILE A 33 2.49 -0.15 -4.24
CA ILE A 33 1.39 -0.88 -3.59
C ILE A 33 1.22 -0.27 -2.20
N VAL A 34 0.05 0.28 -1.92
CA VAL A 34 -0.23 0.96 -0.66
C VAL A 34 -1.32 0.24 0.12
N ASP A 35 -1.07 0.03 1.41
CA ASP A 35 -2.08 -0.28 2.41
C ASP A 35 -2.25 0.91 3.36
N VAL A 36 -3.49 1.14 3.82
CA VAL A 36 -3.78 2.16 4.82
C VAL A 36 -4.30 1.46 6.07
N GLY A 37 -3.42 1.35 7.05
CA GLY A 37 -3.75 0.81 8.36
C GLY A 37 -4.51 1.82 9.24
N GLU A 38 -5.26 1.32 10.21
CA GLU A 38 -5.92 2.17 11.19
C GLU A 38 -4.92 2.98 12.00
N LYS A 39 -5.26 4.24 12.25
CA LYS A 39 -4.45 5.09 13.12
C LYS A 39 -4.53 4.59 14.56
N VAL A 40 -3.42 4.12 15.10
CA VAL A 40 -3.31 3.83 16.53
C VAL A 40 -3.55 5.14 17.27
N SER A 41 -4.62 5.21 18.07
CA SER A 41 -5.00 6.46 18.74
C SER A 41 -3.86 6.97 19.62
N SER A 42 -3.63 8.30 19.58
CA SER A 42 -2.56 8.98 20.31
C SER A 42 -2.60 8.79 21.85
N PHE A 43 -3.72 8.28 22.38
CA PHE A 43 -3.85 7.91 23.78
C PHE A 43 -3.00 6.67 24.13
N ASN A 44 -2.79 5.78 23.18
CA ASN A 44 -1.93 4.62 23.33
C ASN A 44 -0.44 4.95 23.10
N THR A 45 -0.11 6.06 22.42
CA THR A 45 1.28 6.39 22.08
C THR A 45 2.14 6.76 23.28
N LYS A 46 1.58 7.33 24.36
CA LYS A 46 2.36 7.60 25.58
C LYS A 46 2.66 6.35 26.42
N VAL A 47 1.75 5.36 26.39
CA VAL A 47 1.97 4.06 27.02
C VAL A 47 2.76 3.14 26.09
N VAL A 48 2.57 3.30 24.78
CA VAL A 48 3.23 2.53 23.71
C VAL A 48 4.69 2.99 23.50
N GLY A 49 5.08 4.22 23.81
CA GLY A 49 6.48 4.66 23.68
C GLY A 49 7.47 3.82 24.50
N LEU A 50 7.10 3.43 25.72
CA LEU A 50 7.89 2.50 26.55
C LEU A 50 7.63 1.03 26.20
N ALA A 51 6.49 0.73 25.56
CA ALA A 51 6.16 -0.61 25.10
C ALA A 51 6.63 -0.86 23.65
N GLN A 52 6.82 0.19 22.84
CA GLN A 52 7.21 0.07 21.44
C GLN A 52 8.60 -0.55 21.31
N ASP A 53 9.58 -0.12 22.11
CA ASP A 53 10.91 -0.75 22.16
C ASP A 53 10.83 -2.23 22.61
N ARG A 54 9.85 -2.56 23.48
CA ARG A 54 9.60 -3.94 23.90
C ARG A 54 8.76 -4.73 22.89
N MET A 55 7.82 -4.09 22.21
CA MET A 55 6.98 -4.72 21.18
C MET A 55 7.78 -5.01 19.91
N GLU A 56 8.72 -4.15 19.53
CA GLU A 56 9.67 -4.44 18.46
C GLU A 56 10.55 -5.64 18.81
N SER A 57 10.97 -5.78 20.07
CA SER A 57 11.70 -6.97 20.54
C SER A 57 10.85 -8.24 20.60
N TRP A 58 9.51 -8.11 20.60
CA TRP A 58 8.57 -9.23 20.66
C TRP A 58 7.94 -9.57 19.31
N ASN A 59 8.43 -8.99 18.22
CA ASN A 59 7.93 -9.28 16.86
C ASN A 59 6.43 -8.98 16.65
N PHE A 60 5.87 -8.01 17.37
CA PHE A 60 4.50 -7.54 17.11
C PHE A 60 4.47 -6.73 15.82
N ASN A 61 3.76 -7.23 14.82
CA ASN A 61 3.59 -6.53 13.56
C ASN A 61 2.77 -5.26 13.77
N ARG A 62 3.23 -4.14 13.19
CA ARG A 62 2.42 -2.93 13.07
C ARG A 62 1.15 -3.27 12.28
N PRO A 63 -0.03 -2.72 12.65
CA PRO A 63 -1.24 -2.89 11.84
C PRO A 63 -0.98 -2.53 10.38
N GLY A 64 -1.36 -3.41 9.44
CA GLY A 64 -1.11 -3.24 8.00
C GLY A 64 0.15 -3.91 7.47
N VAL A 65 1.18 -4.15 8.29
CA VAL A 65 2.39 -4.86 7.84
C VAL A 65 2.08 -6.24 7.29
N GLU A 66 1.14 -6.94 7.90
CA GLU A 66 0.68 -8.26 7.43
C GLU A 66 0.05 -8.24 6.03
N VAL A 67 -0.57 -7.13 5.65
CA VAL A 67 -1.13 -6.93 4.30
C VAL A 67 0.01 -6.72 3.30
N LEU A 68 1.03 -5.96 3.67
CA LEU A 68 2.22 -5.77 2.83
C LEU A 68 3.05 -7.06 2.70
N GLU A 69 3.18 -7.83 3.76
CA GLU A 69 3.84 -9.14 3.72
C GLU A 69 3.11 -10.09 2.76
N TRP A 70 1.77 -10.13 2.84
CA TRP A 70 0.98 -10.89 1.89
C TRP A 70 1.13 -10.37 0.45
N ALA A 71 1.17 -9.05 0.25
CA ALA A 71 1.41 -8.47 -1.07
C ALA A 71 2.78 -8.90 -1.61
N PHE A 72 3.82 -8.89 -0.77
CA PHE A 72 5.15 -9.40 -1.13
C PHE A 72 5.11 -10.87 -1.55
N GLU A 73 4.47 -11.74 -0.76
CA GLU A 73 4.30 -13.17 -1.09
C GLU A 73 3.58 -13.36 -2.43
N PHE A 74 2.54 -12.56 -2.68
CA PHE A 74 1.83 -12.57 -3.95
C PHE A 74 2.74 -12.17 -5.13
N LEU A 75 3.55 -11.12 -4.97
CA LEU A 75 4.51 -10.69 -5.98
C LEU A 75 5.57 -11.75 -6.25
N ALA A 76 6.04 -12.40 -5.21
CA ALA A 76 7.01 -13.50 -5.29
C ALA A 76 6.43 -14.72 -6.04
N GLU A 77 5.24 -15.19 -5.64
CA GLU A 77 4.53 -16.33 -6.27
C GLU A 77 4.29 -16.08 -7.77
N LYS A 78 3.91 -14.86 -8.12
CA LYS A 78 3.62 -14.48 -9.51
C LYS A 78 4.84 -14.00 -10.29
N LYS A 79 6.03 -14.04 -9.69
CA LYS A 79 7.32 -13.65 -10.30
C LYS A 79 7.34 -12.19 -10.79
N PHE A 80 6.72 -11.30 -10.03
CA PHE A 80 6.74 -9.86 -10.31
C PHE A 80 7.97 -9.16 -9.74
N ILE A 81 8.67 -9.78 -8.79
CA ILE A 81 9.93 -9.31 -8.18
C ILE A 81 11.07 -10.29 -8.47
N GLU A 82 12.31 -9.77 -8.43
CA GLU A 82 13.50 -10.55 -8.76
C GLU A 82 13.73 -11.71 -7.77
N PRO A 83 14.30 -12.84 -8.22
CA PRO A 83 14.61 -13.99 -7.37
C PRO A 83 15.45 -13.65 -6.13
N LYS A 84 16.45 -12.76 -6.29
CA LYS A 84 17.28 -12.31 -5.16
C LYS A 84 16.49 -11.57 -4.09
N THR A 85 15.48 -10.80 -4.50
CA THR A 85 14.57 -10.11 -3.59
C THR A 85 13.68 -11.13 -2.84
N ILE A 86 13.26 -12.19 -3.54
CA ILE A 86 12.47 -13.28 -2.93
C ILE A 86 13.32 -14.05 -1.91
N GLU A 87 14.55 -14.37 -2.23
CA GLU A 87 15.48 -15.09 -1.33
C GLU A 87 15.78 -14.29 -0.05
N ALA A 88 15.87 -12.96 -0.15
CA ALA A 88 16.06 -12.08 1.00
C ALA A 88 14.84 -12.04 1.95
N GLY A 89 13.65 -12.38 1.44
CA GLY A 89 12.39 -12.36 2.18
C GLY A 89 11.83 -10.95 2.39
N PHE A 90 10.65 -10.88 3.01
CA PHE A 90 10.02 -9.60 3.32
C PHE A 90 10.80 -8.88 4.43
N PRO A 91 11.24 -7.64 4.19
CA PRO A 91 12.11 -6.91 5.13
C PRO A 91 11.30 -6.27 6.28
N LYS A 92 10.78 -7.07 7.19
CA LYS A 92 9.89 -6.64 8.30
C LYS A 92 10.43 -5.48 9.12
N ASN A 93 11.75 -5.43 9.32
CA ASN A 93 12.42 -4.46 10.19
C ASN A 93 12.99 -3.25 9.45
N THR A 94 12.78 -3.16 8.14
CA THR A 94 13.36 -2.10 7.30
C THR A 94 12.31 -1.25 6.60
N LEU A 95 11.08 -1.21 7.10
CA LEU A 95 10.12 -0.19 6.72
C LEU A 95 10.71 1.16 7.14
N VAL A 96 11.23 1.89 6.18
CA VAL A 96 11.80 3.22 6.41
C VAL A 96 10.66 4.19 6.64
N ASP A 97 10.62 4.82 7.79
CA ASP A 97 9.71 5.93 8.05
C ASP A 97 10.16 7.13 7.22
N THR A 98 9.34 7.49 6.25
CA THR A 98 9.59 8.64 5.35
C THR A 98 8.89 9.91 5.82
N GLY A 99 8.31 9.90 7.03
CA GLY A 99 7.55 10.98 7.63
C GLY A 99 6.07 10.99 7.18
N GLY A 100 5.24 11.78 7.86
CA GLY A 100 3.83 11.94 7.48
C GLY A 100 2.98 10.68 7.56
N ASN A 101 3.18 9.84 8.57
CA ASN A 101 2.50 8.55 8.72
C ASN A 101 2.77 7.54 7.58
N ARG A 102 3.88 7.67 6.86
CA ARG A 102 4.24 6.86 5.70
C ARG A 102 5.51 6.06 5.98
N SER A 103 5.44 4.78 5.77
CA SER A 103 6.59 3.88 5.81
C SER A 103 6.70 3.11 4.49
N GLU A 104 7.91 2.90 3.99
CA GLU A 104 8.16 2.37 2.65
C GLU A 104 9.23 1.30 2.61
N VAL A 105 9.05 0.33 1.73
CA VAL A 105 10.03 -0.69 1.35
C VAL A 105 10.16 -0.72 -0.17
N TYR A 106 11.39 -0.69 -0.66
CA TYR A 106 11.72 -0.81 -2.07
C TYR A 106 12.07 -2.25 -2.42
N LEU A 107 11.46 -2.76 -3.50
CA LEU A 107 11.72 -4.06 -4.06
C LEU A 107 12.17 -3.92 -5.51
N LYS A 108 13.00 -4.83 -5.95
CA LYS A 108 13.39 -4.87 -7.37
C LYS A 108 12.42 -5.73 -8.16
N GLY A 109 11.78 -5.14 -9.15
CA GLY A 109 10.85 -5.82 -10.05
C GLY A 109 11.55 -6.59 -11.16
N THR A 110 10.83 -7.53 -11.78
CA THR A 110 11.34 -8.30 -12.93
C THR A 110 11.24 -7.55 -14.26
N VAL A 111 10.38 -6.56 -14.36
CA VAL A 111 10.10 -5.78 -15.59
C VAL A 111 10.34 -4.29 -15.40
N SER A 112 9.91 -3.74 -14.26
CA SER A 112 10.26 -2.39 -13.83
C SER A 112 11.30 -2.47 -12.73
N ASP A 113 12.27 -1.56 -12.74
CA ASP A 113 13.31 -1.56 -11.71
C ASP A 113 12.79 -1.25 -10.30
N GLU A 114 11.59 -0.68 -10.19
CA GLU A 114 11.05 -0.17 -8.93
C GLU A 114 9.65 -0.70 -8.65
N VAL A 115 9.54 -1.43 -7.55
CA VAL A 115 8.28 -1.82 -6.91
C VAL A 115 8.35 -1.41 -5.44
N SER A 116 7.47 -0.52 -5.00
CA SER A 116 7.41 -0.06 -3.61
C SER A 116 6.22 -0.65 -2.88
N LEU A 117 6.41 -1.05 -1.64
CA LEU A 117 5.33 -1.37 -0.70
C LEU A 117 5.26 -0.25 0.33
N ILE A 118 4.08 0.34 0.50
CA ILE A 118 3.86 1.49 1.38
C ILE A 118 2.79 1.17 2.40
N LEU A 119 3.09 1.46 3.65
CA LEU A 119 2.13 1.51 4.74
C LEU A 119 1.87 2.97 5.11
N ARG A 120 0.62 3.38 5.08
CA ARG A 120 0.15 4.64 5.64
C ARG A 120 -0.76 4.38 6.83
N ASN A 121 -0.80 5.29 7.79
CA ASN A 121 -1.63 5.14 8.99
C ASN A 121 -2.56 6.33 9.13
N GLY A 122 -3.87 6.10 8.99
CA GLY A 122 -4.85 7.17 9.11
C GLY A 122 -6.23 6.82 8.58
N GLU A 123 -6.95 7.85 8.19
CA GLU A 123 -8.23 7.68 7.51
C GLU A 123 -7.98 7.37 6.03
N ILE A 124 -8.57 6.28 5.54
CA ILE A 124 -8.25 5.66 4.24
C ILE A 124 -8.29 6.66 3.08
N ILE A 125 -9.37 7.45 3.00
CA ILE A 125 -9.60 8.39 1.88
C ILE A 125 -8.60 9.53 1.92
N SER A 126 -8.37 10.09 3.11
CA SER A 126 -7.43 11.17 3.33
C SER A 126 -6.01 10.74 2.98
N GLU A 127 -5.58 9.59 3.49
CA GLU A 127 -4.23 9.08 3.28
C GLU A 127 -3.97 8.70 1.81
N LEU A 128 -4.95 8.11 1.12
CA LEU A 128 -4.83 7.81 -0.31
C LEU A 128 -4.78 9.08 -1.15
N ARG A 129 -5.58 10.10 -0.81
CA ARG A 129 -5.55 11.41 -1.47
C ARG A 129 -4.18 12.08 -1.32
N ASP A 130 -3.67 12.11 -0.10
CA ASP A 130 -2.37 12.71 0.21
C ASP A 130 -1.24 11.98 -0.53
N GLU A 131 -1.31 10.64 -0.61
CA GLU A 131 -0.34 9.84 -1.37
C GLU A 131 -0.36 10.19 -2.86
N VAL A 132 -1.56 10.24 -3.46
CA VAL A 132 -1.72 10.56 -4.88
C VAL A 132 -1.22 11.98 -5.20
N GLN A 133 -1.58 12.96 -4.36
CA GLN A 133 -1.18 14.36 -4.57
C GLN A 133 0.33 14.58 -4.42
N SER A 134 0.93 13.94 -3.40
CA SER A 134 2.33 14.19 -3.07
C SER A 134 3.30 13.50 -4.05
N HIS A 135 2.90 12.38 -4.69
CA HIS A 135 3.82 11.55 -5.46
C HIS A 135 3.51 11.46 -6.97
N GLN A 136 2.47 12.16 -7.44
CA GLN A 136 2.13 12.31 -8.87
C GLN A 136 2.05 10.99 -9.62
N TYR A 137 1.08 10.13 -9.26
CA TYR A 137 0.81 8.89 -9.98
C TYR A 137 0.01 9.15 -11.25
N ASP A 138 0.39 8.49 -12.35
CA ASP A 138 -0.33 8.57 -13.62
C ASP A 138 -1.63 7.75 -13.60
N VAL A 139 -1.63 6.65 -12.83
CA VAL A 139 -2.79 5.74 -12.70
C VAL A 139 -2.91 5.27 -11.26
N THR A 140 -4.14 5.30 -10.74
CA THR A 140 -4.48 4.71 -9.44
C THR A 140 -5.49 3.58 -9.63
N ILE A 141 -5.18 2.39 -9.10
CA ILE A 141 -6.01 1.20 -9.18
C ILE A 141 -6.52 0.86 -7.80
N ILE A 142 -7.85 0.91 -7.64
CA ILE A 142 -8.53 0.65 -6.37
C ILE A 142 -9.53 -0.49 -6.58
N GLY A 143 -9.53 -1.47 -5.68
CA GLY A 143 -10.46 -2.59 -5.72
C GLY A 143 -11.84 -2.20 -5.20
N GLY A 144 -12.88 -2.52 -5.98
CA GLY A 144 -14.27 -2.40 -5.54
C GLY A 144 -14.69 -3.58 -4.64
N SER A 145 -15.44 -3.31 -3.57
CA SER A 145 -16.05 -4.35 -2.74
C SER A 145 -17.18 -5.05 -3.51
N LYS A 146 -17.21 -6.39 -3.47
CA LYS A 146 -18.34 -7.18 -4.01
C LYS A 146 -19.62 -7.00 -3.19
N LYS A 147 -19.55 -6.61 -1.94
CA LYS A 147 -20.73 -6.26 -1.15
C LYS A 147 -21.15 -4.86 -1.55
N ARG A 148 -22.36 -4.73 -2.09
CA ARG A 148 -23.08 -3.45 -2.17
C ARG A 148 -23.14 -2.84 -0.77
N ARG A 149 -22.11 -2.14 -0.37
CA ARG A 149 -22.22 -1.21 0.73
C ARG A 149 -22.97 -0.01 0.19
N MET A 150 -23.84 0.54 1.04
CA MET A 150 -24.82 1.58 0.72
C MET A 150 -24.25 2.68 -0.18
N ALA A 151 -25.12 3.32 -0.95
CA ALA A 151 -24.81 4.40 -1.89
C ALA A 151 -23.87 5.49 -1.37
N HIS A 152 -23.73 5.61 -0.06
CA HIS A 152 -22.83 6.56 0.60
C HIS A 152 -21.34 6.25 0.36
N ASP A 153 -20.93 4.96 0.37
CA ASP A 153 -19.53 4.58 0.13
C ASP A 153 -19.17 4.77 -1.35
N LEU A 154 -20.15 4.65 -2.25
CA LEU A 154 -19.94 4.86 -3.69
C LEU A 154 -19.70 6.34 -4.02
N ILE A 155 -20.38 7.25 -3.32
CA ILE A 155 -20.21 8.70 -3.48
C ILE A 155 -18.79 9.11 -3.07
N GLN A 156 -18.27 8.59 -1.97
CA GLN A 156 -16.89 8.88 -1.53
C GLN A 156 -15.84 8.37 -2.56
N TYR A 157 -16.06 7.21 -3.20
CA TYR A 157 -15.18 6.73 -4.28
C TYR A 157 -15.26 7.59 -5.54
N ILE A 158 -16.45 8.10 -5.89
CA ILE A 158 -16.64 9.00 -7.03
C ILE A 158 -15.94 10.33 -6.77
N ASP A 159 -15.96 10.85 -5.55
CA ASP A 159 -15.27 12.09 -5.19
C ASP A 159 -13.75 11.96 -5.32
N ILE A 160 -13.16 10.81 -4.95
CA ILE A 160 -11.73 10.54 -5.18
C ILE A 160 -11.42 10.53 -6.67
N LEU A 161 -12.21 9.84 -7.49
CA LEU A 161 -12.01 9.76 -8.93
C LEU A 161 -12.20 11.13 -9.60
N HIS A 162 -13.18 11.91 -9.16
CA HIS A 162 -13.44 13.26 -9.69
C HIS A 162 -12.29 14.21 -9.35
N TYR A 163 -11.76 14.11 -8.13
CA TYR A 163 -10.64 14.94 -7.69
C TYR A 163 -9.33 14.60 -8.43
N ILE A 164 -9.06 13.32 -8.67
CA ILE A 164 -7.90 12.86 -9.45
C ILE A 164 -7.98 13.41 -10.89
N HIS A 165 -9.18 13.45 -11.47
CA HIS A 165 -9.37 13.98 -12.83
C HIS A 165 -9.19 15.51 -12.94
N GLN A 166 -9.49 16.26 -11.88
CA GLN A 166 -9.30 17.73 -11.86
C GLN A 166 -7.84 18.15 -11.66
N CYS A 167 -6.98 17.30 -11.12
CA CYS A 167 -5.56 17.62 -10.95
C CYS A 167 -4.72 17.43 -12.22
N HIS A 168 -5.28 16.92 -13.31
CA HIS A 168 -4.60 16.66 -14.58
C HIS A 168 -5.05 17.56 -15.74
N LEU A 169 -5.76 18.65 -15.45
CA LEU A 169 -6.07 19.74 -16.39
C LEU A 169 -5.34 21.01 -15.96
#